data_bcad79edf94dfdd0f5b985a193a16050
#
_entry.id   bcad79edf94dfdd0f5b985a193a16050
#
_cell.length_a   1.000
_cell.length_b   1.000
_cell.length_c   1.000
_cell.angle_alpha   90.00
_cell.angle_beta   90.00
_cell.angle_gamma   90.00
#
_symmetry.space_group_name_H-M   'P 1'
#
loop_
_entity.id
_entity.type
_entity.pdbx_description
1 polymer ?
#
loop_
_entity_poly.entity_id
_entity_poly.type
_entity_poly.pdbx_seq_one_letter_code
_entity_poly.pdbx_strand_id
1 'polypeptide(L)'
;MQKEAMNAGLFAEKIVTKKKEQTIFEFTINKRNIHISDKENVQIKPREKNKLNWDDKLTLEFNGEAPVLSELIINKVEDVPTIFLCGNSTVVDQDNEPWASWGQMITRFFNEKVCFANYAESGESANTFIAAGRLQKALTQMKSGDYIFMEFGHNDQKQKGPGKGAFYSYMTSLKTFIDEAKLRGAHPVLVTPTQRRSFDNNGKIQDTHLDFPDAMRWLASKENIPLIDLHQMTRTLYEAMGVEESKKAFVHYPAGTYPNQTKDFADNTHFNPYGAYQI
;
A
#
# COMPACT_ATOMS: atom_id res chain seq x y z
N MET A 1 18.09 11.11 0.92
CA MET A 1 18.24 9.70 1.33
C MET A 1 16.93 9.04 1.05
N GLN A 2 16.94 8.19 0.09
CA GLN A 2 15.76 7.43 -0.23
C GLN A 2 15.67 6.24 0.67
N LYS A 3 14.52 5.90 1.05
CA LYS A 3 14.31 4.89 2.04
C LYS A 3 13.11 4.11 1.65
N GLU A 4 13.38 2.99 1.15
CA GLU A 4 12.40 1.99 0.89
C GLU A 4 12.57 0.90 1.92
N ALA A 5 11.58 0.73 2.74
CA ALA A 5 11.43 -0.49 3.45
C ALA A 5 10.37 -1.30 2.73
N MET A 6 10.79 -2.13 1.86
CA MET A 6 9.92 -3.19 1.39
C MET A 6 9.60 -4.10 2.56
N ASN A 7 8.32 -4.30 2.85
CA ASN A 7 7.78 -5.13 3.95
C ASN A 7 7.80 -4.59 5.36
N ALA A 8 8.44 -3.49 5.62
CA ALA A 8 8.71 -3.21 7.00
C ALA A 8 8.42 -1.82 7.41
N GLY A 9 7.86 -1.09 6.56
CA GLY A 9 7.84 0.29 6.85
C GLY A 9 9.17 0.97 6.65
N LEU A 10 9.00 2.08 6.09
CA LEU A 10 10.08 2.94 5.78
C LEU A 10 10.53 3.68 7.04
N PHE A 11 11.70 3.36 7.51
CA PHE A 11 12.43 4.31 8.31
C PHE A 11 12.95 5.42 7.40
N ALA A 12 12.13 6.42 7.18
CA ALA A 12 12.44 7.50 6.27
C ALA A 12 13.07 8.71 6.98
N GLU A 13 13.76 8.55 8.08
CA GLU A 13 14.44 9.66 8.74
C GLU A 13 15.93 9.68 8.44
N LYS A 14 16.43 10.89 8.20
CA LYS A 14 17.87 11.11 8.20
C LYS A 14 18.35 10.96 9.64
N ILE A 15 19.00 9.83 9.91
CA ILE A 15 19.62 9.60 11.19
C ILE A 15 20.91 10.41 11.23
N VAL A 16 20.94 11.41 12.10
CA VAL A 16 22.14 12.19 12.37
C VAL A 16 22.71 11.68 13.68
N THR A 17 23.82 10.96 13.60
CA THR A 17 24.57 10.53 14.77
C THR A 17 25.66 11.55 15.10
N LYS A 18 25.90 11.84 16.38
CA LYS A 18 27.03 12.61 16.83
C LYS A 18 28.17 11.66 17.26
N LYS A 19 29.39 12.17 17.22
CA LYS A 19 30.58 11.43 17.66
C LYS A 19 30.40 10.98 19.13
N LYS A 20 30.55 9.68 19.38
CA LYS A 20 30.40 9.01 20.68
C LYS A 20 28.94 8.90 21.20
N GLU A 21 27.92 9.19 20.39
CA GLU A 21 26.54 8.91 20.72
C GLU A 21 26.11 7.60 20.04
N GLN A 22 25.37 6.77 20.79
CA GLN A 22 24.62 5.65 20.24
C GLN A 22 23.16 6.05 20.14
N THR A 23 22.55 5.78 18.99
CA THR A 23 21.11 5.97 18.77
C THR A 23 20.49 4.61 18.53
N ILE A 24 19.48 4.28 19.32
CA ILE A 24 18.75 3.01 19.20
C ILE A 24 17.49 3.26 18.37
N PHE A 25 17.28 2.39 17.39
CA PHE A 25 16.05 2.34 16.61
C PHE A 25 15.42 0.99 16.79
N GLU A 26 14.14 1.00 17.14
CA GLU A 26 13.34 -0.20 17.30
C GLU A 26 12.15 -0.12 16.34
N PHE A 27 11.89 -1.21 15.63
CA PHE A 27 10.76 -1.34 14.71
C PHE A 27 10.37 -2.79 14.53
N THR A 28 9.11 -3.02 14.20
CA THR A 28 8.57 -4.35 13.96
C THR A 28 8.30 -4.53 12.48
N ILE A 29 8.73 -5.67 11.94
CA ILE A 29 8.60 -5.99 10.51
C ILE A 29 7.87 -7.31 10.32
N ASN A 30 7.15 -7.43 9.20
CA ASN A 30 6.57 -8.69 8.76
C ASN A 30 7.47 -9.33 7.69
N LYS A 31 7.81 -10.58 7.89
CA LYS A 31 8.53 -11.40 6.91
C LYS A 31 7.53 -12.35 6.25
N ARG A 32 7.49 -12.37 4.94
CA ARG A 32 6.63 -13.27 4.18
C ARG A 32 7.38 -14.02 3.08
N ASN A 33 6.77 -15.10 2.64
CA ASN A 33 7.17 -15.86 1.46
C ASN A 33 5.92 -16.20 0.63
N ILE A 34 6.10 -16.85 -0.49
CA ILE A 34 5.00 -17.23 -1.39
C ILE A 34 4.14 -18.39 -0.89
N HIS A 35 4.60 -19.18 0.09
CA HIS A 35 3.91 -20.41 0.50
C HIS A 35 2.63 -20.12 1.28
N ILE A 36 1.51 -20.66 0.77
CA ILE A 36 0.21 -20.68 1.47
C ILE A 36 0.10 -21.99 2.26
N SER A 37 0.44 -23.09 1.62
CA SER A 37 0.50 -24.45 2.20
C SER A 37 1.62 -25.25 1.54
N ASP A 38 1.79 -26.52 1.93
CA ASP A 38 2.76 -27.43 1.30
C ASP A 38 2.50 -27.66 -0.20
N LYS A 39 1.28 -27.36 -0.67
CA LYS A 39 0.87 -27.61 -2.05
C LYS A 39 0.48 -26.36 -2.83
N GLU A 40 0.38 -25.21 -2.16
CA GLU A 40 -0.15 -23.99 -2.75
C GLU A 40 0.73 -22.78 -2.46
N ASN A 41 0.94 -21.98 -3.49
CA ASN A 41 1.70 -20.74 -3.45
C ASN A 41 0.90 -19.57 -3.99
N VAL A 42 1.25 -18.39 -3.52
CA VAL A 42 0.80 -17.14 -4.14
C VAL A 42 1.28 -17.09 -5.59
N GLN A 43 0.37 -16.73 -6.50
CA GLN A 43 0.71 -16.50 -7.88
C GLN A 43 1.31 -15.10 -8.04
N ILE A 44 2.63 -15.01 -7.86
CA ILE A 44 3.36 -13.76 -8.04
C ILE A 44 3.56 -13.45 -9.53
N LYS A 45 3.53 -12.17 -9.88
CA LYS A 45 3.79 -11.70 -11.24
C LYS A 45 5.26 -11.85 -11.61
N PRO A 46 5.62 -11.96 -12.89
CA PRO A 46 7.02 -12.10 -13.31
C PRO A 46 7.95 -11.03 -12.72
N ARG A 47 7.47 -9.79 -12.60
CA ARG A 47 8.25 -8.67 -12.01
C ARG A 47 8.50 -8.82 -10.51
N GLU A 48 7.70 -9.60 -9.78
CA GLU A 48 7.86 -9.81 -8.35
C GLU A 48 8.88 -10.91 -8.00
N LYS A 49 9.27 -11.73 -8.98
CA LYS A 49 10.19 -12.86 -8.73
C LYS A 49 11.56 -12.45 -8.19
N ASN A 50 11.97 -11.22 -8.51
CA ASN A 50 13.26 -10.67 -8.07
C ASN A 50 13.11 -9.67 -6.91
N LYS A 51 11.90 -9.48 -6.39
CA LYS A 51 11.67 -8.61 -5.23
C LYS A 51 12.04 -9.32 -3.95
N LEU A 52 12.65 -8.59 -3.02
CA LEU A 52 13.08 -9.11 -1.72
C LEU A 52 11.91 -9.43 -0.77
N ASN A 53 10.71 -9.01 -1.12
CA ASN A 53 9.55 -9.14 -0.25
C ASN A 53 8.86 -10.52 -0.29
N TRP A 54 9.24 -11.41 -1.20
CA TRP A 54 8.67 -12.75 -1.33
C TRP A 54 9.69 -13.88 -1.16
N ASP A 55 10.93 -13.56 -0.81
CA ASP A 55 11.97 -14.54 -0.53
C ASP A 55 11.94 -15.02 0.94
N ASP A 56 12.77 -15.98 1.29
CA ASP A 56 12.87 -16.52 2.65
C ASP A 56 13.88 -15.77 3.54
N LYS A 57 14.34 -14.59 3.12
CA LYS A 57 15.41 -13.85 3.78
C LYS A 57 14.88 -12.58 4.44
N LEU A 58 15.53 -12.17 5.49
CA LEU A 58 15.44 -10.84 6.06
C LEU A 58 16.60 -10.02 5.51
N THR A 59 16.30 -9.02 4.70
CA THR A 59 17.29 -8.11 4.12
C THR A 59 17.26 -6.78 4.84
N LEU A 60 18.42 -6.34 5.34
CA LEU A 60 18.60 -5.05 5.99
C LEU A 60 19.60 -4.24 5.18
N GLU A 61 19.23 -3.02 4.82
CA GLU A 61 20.08 -2.09 4.10
C GLU A 61 20.38 -0.86 4.95
N PHE A 62 21.64 -0.54 5.06
CA PHE A 62 22.13 0.65 5.75
C PHE A 62 22.74 1.59 4.71
N ASN A 63 22.02 2.63 4.36
CA ASN A 63 22.41 3.56 3.32
C ASN A 63 22.96 4.87 3.89
N GLY A 64 23.98 5.41 3.24
CA GLY A 64 24.63 6.66 3.61
C GLY A 64 26.09 6.71 3.15
N GLU A 65 26.78 7.85 3.31
CA GLU A 65 28.20 7.98 2.94
C GLU A 65 29.11 7.09 3.79
N ALA A 66 28.79 6.95 5.09
CA ALA A 66 29.54 6.11 6.01
C ALA A 66 28.62 5.56 7.10
N PRO A 67 27.74 4.59 6.79
CA PRO A 67 26.85 4.01 7.78
C PRO A 67 27.67 3.16 8.77
N VAL A 68 27.43 3.36 10.06
CA VAL A 68 28.07 2.58 11.12
C VAL A 68 26.99 1.93 11.97
N LEU A 69 27.05 0.60 12.03
CA LEU A 69 26.21 -0.22 12.89
C LEU A 69 27.09 -0.79 14.00
N SER A 70 26.76 -0.52 15.26
CA SER A 70 27.50 -1.08 16.40
C SER A 70 26.91 -2.39 16.90
N GLU A 71 25.58 -2.54 16.80
CA GLU A 71 24.88 -3.73 17.25
C GLU A 71 23.57 -3.89 16.46
N LEU A 72 23.19 -5.15 16.21
CA LEU A 72 21.91 -5.54 15.62
C LEU A 72 21.31 -6.66 16.46
N ILE A 73 20.11 -6.40 17.02
CA ILE A 73 19.35 -7.38 17.77
C ILE A 73 18.09 -7.72 17.00
N ILE A 74 17.85 -8.99 16.73
CA ILE A 74 16.66 -9.47 16.03
C ILE A 74 15.92 -10.43 16.96
N ASN A 75 14.70 -10.06 17.31
CA ASN A 75 13.82 -10.88 18.15
C ASN A 75 12.55 -11.26 17.38
N LYS A 76 12.09 -12.49 17.58
CA LYS A 76 10.74 -12.87 17.14
C LYS A 76 9.73 -12.29 18.12
N VAL A 77 8.74 -11.59 17.62
CA VAL A 77 7.62 -11.05 18.41
C VAL A 77 6.30 -11.65 17.92
N GLU A 78 5.39 -11.97 18.83
CA GLU A 78 4.11 -12.60 18.52
C GLU A 78 2.90 -11.78 19.01
N ASP A 79 3.11 -10.92 20.01
CA ASP A 79 2.05 -10.18 20.69
C ASP A 79 1.75 -8.80 20.05
N VAL A 80 2.40 -8.49 18.93
CA VAL A 80 2.19 -7.25 18.22
C VAL A 80 1.07 -7.42 17.20
N PRO A 81 0.03 -6.56 17.18
CA PRO A 81 -1.00 -6.60 16.15
C PRO A 81 -0.41 -6.28 14.79
N THR A 82 -0.87 -7.00 13.78
CA THR A 82 -0.48 -6.81 12.40
C THR A 82 -1.57 -6.12 11.60
N ILE A 83 -1.21 -5.09 10.84
CA ILE A 83 -2.08 -4.47 9.84
C ILE A 83 -1.70 -5.03 8.47
N PHE A 84 -2.58 -5.86 7.91
CA PHE A 84 -2.44 -6.39 6.56
C PHE A 84 -2.95 -5.36 5.57
N LEU A 85 -2.09 -4.90 4.67
CA LEU A 85 -2.46 -3.99 3.59
C LEU A 85 -2.74 -4.79 2.32
N CYS A 86 -3.97 -4.70 1.84
CA CYS A 86 -4.42 -5.35 0.61
C CYS A 86 -4.88 -4.28 -0.38
N GLY A 87 -4.32 -4.30 -1.58
CA GLY A 87 -4.61 -3.25 -2.55
C GLY A 87 -3.83 -3.38 -3.84
N ASN A 88 -3.70 -2.27 -4.51
CA ASN A 88 -3.09 -2.15 -5.83
C ASN A 88 -1.83 -1.26 -5.82
N SER A 89 -1.54 -0.57 -6.92
CA SER A 89 -0.33 0.25 -7.09
C SER A 89 -0.24 1.48 -6.19
N THR A 90 -1.34 1.92 -5.60
CA THR A 90 -1.37 3.03 -4.64
C THR A 90 -1.06 2.59 -3.21
N VAL A 91 -0.99 1.26 -2.97
CA VAL A 91 -0.73 0.63 -1.66
C VAL A 91 0.58 -0.16 -1.64
N VAL A 92 0.99 -0.76 -2.78
CA VAL A 92 2.15 -1.64 -2.88
C VAL A 92 3.46 -0.95 -2.50
N ASP A 93 4.40 -1.72 -1.94
CA ASP A 93 5.78 -1.27 -1.80
C ASP A 93 6.39 -1.10 -3.21
N GLN A 94 6.55 0.14 -3.65
CA GLN A 94 7.13 0.47 -4.95
C GLN A 94 8.65 0.29 -4.91
N ASP A 95 9.19 -0.38 -5.91
CA ASP A 95 10.61 -0.75 -6.02
C ASP A 95 11.40 0.12 -6.99
N ASN A 96 10.73 1.02 -7.71
CA ASN A 96 11.35 1.90 -8.68
C ASN A 96 11.02 3.37 -8.42
N GLU A 97 12.05 4.19 -8.32
CA GLU A 97 11.90 5.65 -8.35
C GLU A 97 11.35 6.12 -9.69
N PRO A 98 10.50 7.15 -9.70
CA PRO A 98 10.06 7.97 -8.56
C PRO A 98 8.71 7.54 -7.96
N TRP A 99 8.24 6.35 -8.24
CA TRP A 99 6.96 5.87 -7.72
C TRP A 99 7.03 5.54 -6.23
N ALA A 100 5.97 5.87 -5.53
CA ALA A 100 5.74 5.53 -4.14
C ALA A 100 4.25 5.29 -3.88
N SER A 101 3.89 4.81 -2.70
CA SER A 101 2.52 4.56 -2.31
C SER A 101 2.25 4.94 -0.86
N TRP A 102 1.01 5.19 -0.50
CA TRP A 102 0.65 5.46 0.87
C TRP A 102 0.88 4.22 1.77
N GLY A 103 0.64 3.02 1.25
CA GLY A 103 0.87 1.79 2.00
C GLY A 103 2.34 1.56 2.34
N GLN A 104 3.24 2.04 1.50
CA GLN A 104 4.68 2.05 1.76
C GLN A 104 5.05 3.10 2.83
N MET A 105 4.34 4.23 2.87
CA MET A 105 4.67 5.34 3.77
C MET A 105 3.99 5.25 5.14
N ILE A 106 2.86 4.57 5.26
CA ILE A 106 2.05 4.53 6.50
C ILE A 106 2.83 4.06 7.72
N THR A 107 3.75 3.14 7.55
CA THR A 107 4.58 2.58 8.61
C THR A 107 5.36 3.64 9.39
N ARG A 108 5.68 4.76 8.75
CA ARG A 108 6.39 5.88 9.38
C ARG A 108 5.62 6.54 10.52
N PHE A 109 4.30 6.41 10.52
CA PHE A 109 3.42 7.05 11.51
C PHE A 109 3.11 6.15 12.72
N PHE A 110 3.73 4.98 12.77
CA PHE A 110 3.54 4.00 13.83
C PHE A 110 4.88 3.64 14.47
N ASN A 111 4.83 3.20 15.71
CA ASN A 111 5.99 2.72 16.45
C ASN A 111 6.11 1.17 16.36
N GLU A 112 7.06 0.61 17.10
CA GLU A 112 7.35 -0.82 17.15
C GLU A 112 6.18 -1.72 17.63
N LYS A 113 5.13 -1.11 18.19
CA LYS A 113 3.96 -1.82 18.73
C LYS A 113 2.94 -2.22 17.65
N VAL A 114 3.19 -1.89 16.41
CA VAL A 114 2.35 -2.27 15.27
C VAL A 114 3.22 -2.80 14.15
N CYS A 115 2.84 -3.96 13.61
CA CYS A 115 3.47 -4.56 12.45
C CYS A 115 2.65 -4.27 11.19
N PHE A 116 3.32 -4.00 10.07
CA PHE A 116 2.67 -3.88 8.77
C PHE A 116 3.06 -5.03 7.86
N ALA A 117 2.06 -5.63 7.21
CA ALA A 117 2.24 -6.68 6.22
C ALA A 117 1.62 -6.24 4.89
N ASN A 118 2.43 -5.65 4.01
CA ASN A 118 1.94 -5.11 2.74
C ASN A 118 1.88 -6.19 1.66
N TYR A 119 0.69 -6.73 1.39
CA TYR A 119 0.42 -7.75 0.38
C TYR A 119 -0.06 -7.17 -0.95
N ALA A 120 -0.20 -5.85 -1.05
CA ALA A 120 -0.65 -5.18 -2.26
C ALA A 120 0.27 -5.45 -3.46
N GLU A 121 -0.29 -5.35 -4.66
CA GLU A 121 0.48 -5.45 -5.90
C GLU A 121 -0.16 -4.61 -7.01
N SER A 122 0.70 -3.95 -7.77
CA SER A 122 0.27 -3.11 -8.89
C SER A 122 -0.57 -3.87 -9.91
N GLY A 123 -1.69 -3.25 -10.31
CA GLY A 123 -2.62 -3.83 -11.28
C GLY A 123 -3.62 -4.82 -10.70
N GLU A 124 -3.59 -5.12 -9.40
CA GLU A 124 -4.61 -5.95 -8.78
C GLU A 124 -5.94 -5.21 -8.63
N SER A 125 -7.02 -5.93 -8.89
CA SER A 125 -8.38 -5.66 -8.46
C SER A 125 -8.73 -6.57 -7.29
N ALA A 126 -9.81 -6.33 -6.57
CA ALA A 126 -10.18 -7.16 -5.42
C ALA A 126 -10.30 -8.65 -5.78
N ASN A 127 -10.96 -8.97 -6.90
CA ASN A 127 -11.13 -10.34 -7.34
C ASN A 127 -9.84 -11.00 -7.87
N THR A 128 -8.95 -10.26 -8.55
CA THR A 128 -7.68 -10.82 -9.01
C THR A 128 -6.70 -11.05 -7.87
N PHE A 129 -6.72 -10.19 -6.85
CA PHE A 129 -5.96 -10.36 -5.62
C PHE A 129 -6.34 -11.68 -4.91
N ILE A 130 -7.65 -11.98 -4.80
CA ILE A 130 -8.15 -13.25 -4.28
C ILE A 130 -7.70 -14.40 -5.15
N ALA A 131 -7.91 -14.31 -6.46
CA ALA A 131 -7.57 -15.38 -7.41
C ALA A 131 -6.07 -15.71 -7.44
N ALA A 132 -5.21 -14.73 -7.18
CA ALA A 132 -3.77 -14.93 -7.06
C ALA A 132 -3.34 -15.57 -5.72
N GLY A 133 -4.27 -15.89 -4.83
CA GLY A 133 -3.97 -16.47 -3.51
C GLY A 133 -3.41 -15.48 -2.49
N ARG A 134 -3.38 -14.17 -2.80
CA ARG A 134 -2.79 -13.16 -1.91
C ARG A 134 -3.59 -12.99 -0.63
N LEU A 135 -4.92 -12.98 -0.73
CA LEU A 135 -5.79 -12.99 0.45
C LEU A 135 -5.54 -14.25 1.28
N GLN A 136 -5.55 -15.42 0.64
CA GLN A 136 -5.32 -16.69 1.34
C GLN A 136 -3.98 -16.67 2.09
N LYS A 137 -2.93 -16.13 1.47
CA LYS A 137 -1.64 -15.97 2.13
C LYS A 137 -1.71 -15.05 3.36
N ALA A 138 -2.36 -13.91 3.27
CA ALA A 138 -2.56 -13.01 4.42
C ALA A 138 -3.29 -13.74 5.56
N LEU A 139 -4.33 -14.48 5.21
CA LEU A 139 -5.15 -15.25 6.17
C LEU A 139 -4.37 -16.36 6.89
N THR A 140 -3.30 -16.92 6.29
CA THR A 140 -2.44 -17.90 6.98
C THR A 140 -1.63 -17.31 8.13
N GLN A 141 -1.44 -16.01 8.14
CA GLN A 141 -0.67 -15.30 9.18
C GLN A 141 -1.55 -14.49 10.12
N MET A 142 -2.81 -14.28 9.75
CA MET A 142 -3.75 -13.43 10.48
C MET A 142 -4.23 -14.10 11.76
N LYS A 143 -4.20 -13.37 12.87
CA LYS A 143 -4.68 -13.79 14.17
C LYS A 143 -5.74 -12.81 14.72
N SER A 144 -6.41 -13.22 15.78
CA SER A 144 -7.37 -12.36 16.48
C SER A 144 -6.71 -11.07 16.97
N GLY A 145 -7.38 -9.94 16.76
CA GLY A 145 -6.88 -8.61 17.08
C GLY A 145 -6.06 -7.96 15.99
N ASP A 146 -5.74 -8.65 14.90
CA ASP A 146 -5.10 -8.04 13.72
C ASP A 146 -6.11 -7.19 12.92
N TYR A 147 -5.58 -6.41 11.98
CA TYR A 147 -6.37 -5.57 11.09
C TYR A 147 -6.10 -5.93 9.63
N ILE A 148 -7.10 -5.76 8.77
CA ILE A 148 -6.93 -5.83 7.33
C ILE A 148 -7.49 -4.57 6.67
N PHE A 149 -6.64 -3.81 6.00
CA PHE A 149 -7.00 -2.62 5.25
C PHE A 149 -7.10 -2.98 3.76
N MET A 150 -8.22 -2.62 3.14
CA MET A 150 -8.53 -3.00 1.76
C MET A 150 -8.76 -1.77 0.91
N GLU A 151 -7.81 -1.42 0.02
CA GLU A 151 -7.96 -0.34 -0.96
C GLU A 151 -7.96 -0.92 -2.37
N PHE A 152 -9.13 -0.99 -2.98
CA PHE A 152 -9.36 -1.43 -4.35
C PHE A 152 -10.28 -0.44 -5.08
N GLY A 153 -10.44 -0.62 -6.40
CA GLY A 153 -11.30 0.23 -7.22
C GLY A 153 -10.62 0.69 -8.52
N HIS A 154 -9.35 1.13 -8.45
CA HIS A 154 -8.58 1.61 -9.61
C HIS A 154 -8.54 0.63 -10.79
N ASN A 155 -8.47 -0.66 -10.52
CA ASN A 155 -8.39 -1.70 -11.54
C ASN A 155 -9.72 -2.45 -11.70
N ASP A 156 -10.53 -2.51 -10.65
CA ASP A 156 -11.85 -3.14 -10.68
C ASP A 156 -12.76 -2.47 -11.71
N GLN A 157 -12.76 -1.16 -11.77
CA GLN A 157 -13.56 -0.38 -12.72
C GLN A 157 -13.18 -0.60 -14.20
N LYS A 158 -11.97 -1.11 -14.46
CA LYS A 158 -11.53 -1.44 -15.82
C LYS A 158 -12.13 -2.75 -16.33
N GLN A 159 -12.63 -3.60 -15.43
CA GLN A 159 -13.25 -4.87 -15.77
C GLN A 159 -14.63 -4.65 -16.38
N LYS A 160 -14.90 -5.31 -17.50
CA LYS A 160 -16.14 -5.20 -18.26
C LYS A 160 -16.74 -6.59 -18.46
N GLY A 161 -18.04 -6.63 -18.73
CA GLY A 161 -18.78 -7.85 -19.07
C GLY A 161 -19.77 -8.28 -17.97
N PRO A 162 -20.47 -9.39 -18.17
CA PRO A 162 -21.48 -9.87 -17.24
C PRO A 162 -20.91 -10.13 -15.85
N GLY A 163 -21.65 -9.72 -14.82
CA GLY A 163 -21.25 -9.88 -13.41
C GLY A 163 -20.11 -8.97 -12.95
N LYS A 164 -19.60 -8.06 -13.80
CA LYS A 164 -18.62 -7.05 -13.41
C LYS A 164 -19.31 -5.76 -13.00
N GLY A 165 -18.68 -4.99 -12.13
CA GLY A 165 -19.17 -3.71 -11.65
C GLY A 165 -19.08 -3.54 -10.15
N ALA A 166 -19.34 -2.32 -9.70
CA ALA A 166 -19.15 -1.91 -8.31
C ALA A 166 -20.04 -2.69 -7.34
N PHE A 167 -21.33 -2.82 -7.63
CA PHE A 167 -22.31 -3.54 -6.81
C PHE A 167 -22.41 -5.05 -7.12
N TYR A 168 -21.49 -5.60 -7.91
CA TYR A 168 -21.39 -7.01 -8.28
C TYR A 168 -20.04 -7.59 -7.85
N SER A 169 -19.17 -7.90 -8.80
CA SER A 169 -17.89 -8.60 -8.51
C SER A 169 -17.00 -7.85 -7.51
N TYR A 170 -16.98 -6.51 -7.56
CA TYR A 170 -16.18 -5.71 -6.64
C TYR A 170 -16.68 -5.85 -5.20
N MET A 171 -17.95 -5.54 -4.96
CA MET A 171 -18.54 -5.62 -3.63
C MET A 171 -18.53 -7.05 -3.08
N THR A 172 -18.79 -8.06 -3.93
CA THR A 172 -18.72 -9.47 -3.54
C THR A 172 -17.31 -9.86 -3.10
N SER A 173 -16.30 -9.40 -3.83
CA SER A 173 -14.91 -9.66 -3.46
C SER A 173 -14.54 -8.99 -2.14
N LEU A 174 -14.89 -7.72 -1.94
CA LEU A 174 -14.67 -7.03 -0.66
C LEU A 174 -15.38 -7.72 0.50
N LYS A 175 -16.60 -8.23 0.28
CA LYS A 175 -17.33 -9.00 1.29
C LYS A 175 -16.56 -10.27 1.67
N THR A 176 -15.91 -10.95 0.73
CA THR A 176 -15.05 -12.10 1.03
C THR A 176 -13.92 -11.72 1.98
N PHE A 177 -13.21 -10.61 1.76
CA PHE A 177 -12.17 -10.14 2.69
C PHE A 177 -12.74 -9.88 4.09
N ILE A 178 -13.90 -9.24 4.17
CA ILE A 178 -14.55 -8.88 5.44
C ILE A 178 -14.90 -10.14 6.22
N ASP A 179 -15.55 -11.11 5.57
CA ASP A 179 -16.01 -12.34 6.22
C ASP A 179 -14.83 -13.19 6.72
N GLU A 180 -13.83 -13.35 5.88
CA GLU A 180 -12.64 -14.11 6.23
C GLU A 180 -11.83 -13.50 7.38
N ALA A 181 -11.76 -12.15 7.44
CA ALA A 181 -11.15 -11.45 8.56
C ALA A 181 -11.94 -11.63 9.85
N LYS A 182 -13.26 -11.41 9.79
CA LYS A 182 -14.17 -11.60 10.95
C LYS A 182 -14.10 -13.03 11.51
N LEU A 183 -14.04 -14.05 10.65
CA LEU A 183 -13.89 -15.43 11.06
C LEU A 183 -12.62 -15.71 11.87
N ARG A 184 -11.59 -14.91 11.70
CA ARG A 184 -10.31 -15.00 12.43
C ARG A 184 -10.24 -14.07 13.65
N GLY A 185 -11.30 -13.34 13.94
CA GLY A 185 -11.32 -12.34 15.01
C GLY A 185 -10.49 -11.09 14.68
N ALA A 186 -10.18 -10.87 13.39
CA ALA A 186 -9.49 -9.69 12.92
C ALA A 186 -10.49 -8.57 12.56
N HIS A 187 -9.98 -7.35 12.46
CA HIS A 187 -10.76 -6.13 12.23
C HIS A 187 -10.64 -5.67 10.77
N PRO A 188 -11.67 -5.88 9.93
CA PRO A 188 -11.67 -5.36 8.58
C PRO A 188 -11.89 -3.84 8.55
N VAL A 189 -11.13 -3.14 7.71
CA VAL A 189 -11.24 -1.70 7.45
C VAL A 189 -11.26 -1.49 5.94
N LEU A 190 -12.31 -0.87 5.43
CA LEU A 190 -12.39 -0.47 4.04
C LEU A 190 -11.71 0.88 3.84
N VAL A 191 -10.96 1.00 2.74
CA VAL A 191 -10.28 2.24 2.34
C VAL A 191 -10.69 2.56 0.91
N THR A 192 -11.43 3.65 0.70
CA THR A 192 -11.86 4.01 -0.66
C THR A 192 -10.65 4.37 -1.53
N PRO A 193 -10.69 4.06 -2.85
CA PRO A 193 -9.56 4.39 -3.73
C PRO A 193 -9.28 5.90 -3.73
N THR A 194 -8.02 6.27 -3.72
CA THR A 194 -7.60 7.67 -3.85
C THR A 194 -8.07 8.25 -5.19
N GLN A 195 -8.36 9.55 -5.25
CA GLN A 195 -8.68 10.23 -6.50
C GLN A 195 -7.51 10.17 -7.48
N ARG A 196 -7.81 10.14 -8.77
CA ARG A 196 -6.83 10.53 -9.78
C ARG A 196 -6.77 12.05 -9.89
N ARG A 197 -5.63 12.57 -10.27
CA ARG A 197 -5.47 13.98 -10.57
C ARG A 197 -6.13 14.29 -11.92
N SER A 198 -7.45 14.45 -11.90
CA SER A 198 -8.29 14.80 -13.05
C SER A 198 -9.10 16.03 -12.70
N PHE A 199 -8.71 17.20 -13.22
CA PHE A 199 -9.40 18.46 -12.96
C PHE A 199 -10.28 18.84 -14.15
N ASP A 200 -11.41 19.49 -13.85
CA ASP A 200 -12.22 20.20 -14.83
C ASP A 200 -11.67 21.61 -15.11
N ASN A 201 -12.33 22.33 -16.01
CA ASN A 201 -11.94 23.69 -16.37
C ASN A 201 -12.11 24.72 -15.22
N ASN A 202 -12.80 24.35 -14.15
CA ASN A 202 -13.03 25.19 -12.97
C ASN A 202 -12.05 24.84 -11.82
N GLY A 203 -11.11 23.94 -12.07
CA GLY A 203 -10.15 23.50 -11.05
C GLY A 203 -10.75 22.57 -10.00
N LYS A 204 -11.82 21.85 -10.34
CA LYS A 204 -12.45 20.84 -9.49
C LYS A 204 -12.09 19.43 -9.94
N ILE A 205 -11.87 18.54 -8.97
CA ILE A 205 -11.61 17.13 -9.27
C ILE A 205 -12.84 16.48 -9.88
N GLN A 206 -12.63 15.90 -11.06
CA GLN A 206 -13.61 15.03 -11.71
C GLN A 206 -13.45 13.62 -11.17
N ASP A 207 -14.56 13.02 -10.78
CA ASP A 207 -14.58 11.64 -10.34
C ASP A 207 -14.34 10.69 -11.52
N THR A 208 -13.33 9.87 -11.41
CA THR A 208 -12.94 8.89 -12.41
C THR A 208 -13.18 7.45 -11.97
N HIS A 209 -13.74 7.24 -10.78
CA HIS A 209 -13.95 5.92 -10.20
C HIS A 209 -15.39 5.43 -10.30
N LEU A 210 -16.27 6.22 -10.93
CA LEU A 210 -17.68 5.87 -11.10
C LEU A 210 -18.33 5.57 -9.73
N ASP A 211 -19.13 4.52 -9.66
CA ASP A 211 -19.88 4.07 -8.48
C ASP A 211 -19.08 3.17 -7.51
N PHE A 212 -17.78 2.92 -7.79
CA PHE A 212 -16.97 2.03 -6.96
C PHE A 212 -16.73 2.54 -5.52
N PRO A 213 -16.43 3.84 -5.29
CA PRO A 213 -16.33 4.36 -3.94
C PRO A 213 -17.68 4.31 -3.19
N ASP A 214 -18.79 4.53 -3.88
CA ASP A 214 -20.13 4.49 -3.28
C ASP A 214 -20.53 3.07 -2.88
N ALA A 215 -20.19 2.07 -3.70
CA ALA A 215 -20.39 0.68 -3.35
C ALA A 215 -19.60 0.28 -2.09
N MET A 216 -18.38 0.79 -1.95
CA MET A 216 -17.54 0.53 -0.76
C MET A 216 -18.12 1.22 0.49
N ARG A 217 -18.57 2.48 0.38
CA ARG A 217 -19.25 3.21 1.47
C ARG A 217 -20.51 2.47 1.92
N TRP A 218 -21.31 2.04 0.95
CA TRP A 218 -22.53 1.25 1.22
C TRP A 218 -22.20 -0.04 1.95
N LEU A 219 -21.18 -0.78 1.49
CA LEU A 219 -20.76 -2.04 2.10
C LEU A 219 -20.25 -1.84 3.53
N ALA A 220 -19.43 -0.80 3.77
CA ALA A 220 -18.95 -0.46 5.11
C ALA A 220 -20.10 -0.23 6.09
N SER A 221 -21.09 0.55 5.65
CA SER A 221 -22.30 0.82 6.44
C SER A 221 -23.12 -0.45 6.71
N LYS A 222 -23.32 -1.30 5.70
CA LYS A 222 -24.08 -2.56 5.84
C LYS A 222 -23.39 -3.56 6.76
N GLU A 223 -22.07 -3.67 6.68
CA GLU A 223 -21.27 -4.58 7.49
C GLU A 223 -20.93 -4.03 8.87
N ASN A 224 -21.27 -2.77 9.14
CA ASN A 224 -20.92 -2.01 10.34
C ASN A 224 -19.42 -2.11 10.66
N ILE A 225 -18.61 -1.76 9.69
CA ILE A 225 -17.14 -1.77 9.79
C ILE A 225 -16.56 -0.39 9.50
N PRO A 226 -15.37 -0.08 10.01
CA PRO A 226 -14.69 1.18 9.74
C PRO A 226 -14.45 1.42 8.24
N LEU A 227 -14.54 2.68 7.83
CA LEU A 227 -14.21 3.18 6.51
C LEU A 227 -13.25 4.36 6.63
N ILE A 228 -12.15 4.30 5.89
CA ILE A 228 -11.27 5.45 5.62
C ILE A 228 -11.61 5.97 4.24
N ASP A 229 -12.22 7.14 4.15
CA ASP A 229 -12.67 7.69 2.88
C ASP A 229 -11.58 8.51 2.18
N LEU A 230 -10.52 7.82 1.72
CA LEU A 230 -9.43 8.46 0.99
C LEU A 230 -9.89 9.14 -0.30
N HIS A 231 -10.96 8.64 -0.91
CA HIS A 231 -11.52 9.25 -2.12
C HIS A 231 -11.97 10.70 -1.86
N GLN A 232 -12.68 10.93 -0.76
CA GLN A 232 -13.09 12.28 -0.37
C GLN A 232 -11.93 13.11 0.18
N MET A 233 -11.04 12.49 0.98
CA MET A 233 -9.89 13.18 1.56
C MET A 233 -8.92 13.66 0.48
N THR A 234 -8.61 12.83 -0.52
CA THR A 234 -7.72 13.19 -1.61
C THR A 234 -8.34 14.19 -2.59
N ARG A 235 -9.68 14.16 -2.79
CA ARG A 235 -10.38 15.23 -3.50
C ARG A 235 -10.10 16.57 -2.83
N THR A 236 -10.34 16.66 -1.53
CA THR A 236 -10.12 17.88 -0.75
C THR A 236 -8.67 18.35 -0.82
N LEU A 237 -7.72 17.42 -0.67
CA LEU A 237 -6.29 17.73 -0.73
C LEU A 237 -5.89 18.28 -2.11
N TYR A 238 -6.26 17.61 -3.20
CA TYR A 238 -5.84 18.02 -4.54
C TYR A 238 -6.52 19.34 -4.97
N GLU A 239 -7.79 19.55 -4.61
CA GLU A 239 -8.45 20.83 -4.86
C GLU A 239 -7.82 21.98 -4.06
N ALA A 240 -7.39 21.73 -2.82
CA ALA A 240 -6.67 22.72 -2.01
C ALA A 240 -5.29 23.05 -2.58
N MET A 241 -4.58 22.07 -3.12
CA MET A 241 -3.31 22.27 -3.82
C MET A 241 -3.50 23.02 -5.16
N GLY A 242 -4.63 22.80 -5.83
CA GLY A 242 -4.92 23.34 -7.15
C GLY A 242 -4.26 22.57 -8.29
N VAL A 243 -4.60 22.97 -9.53
CA VAL A 243 -4.23 22.23 -10.76
C VAL A 243 -2.72 22.07 -10.92
N GLU A 244 -1.93 23.13 -10.73
CA GLU A 244 -0.49 23.06 -10.98
C GLU A 244 0.27 22.45 -9.79
N GLU A 245 0.01 22.92 -8.58
CA GLU A 245 0.75 22.47 -7.40
C GLU A 245 0.50 21.01 -7.06
N SER A 246 -0.68 20.48 -7.38
CA SER A 246 -1.00 19.05 -7.16
C SER A 246 -0.10 18.11 -7.97
N LYS A 247 0.51 18.56 -9.07
CA LYS A 247 1.50 17.76 -9.81
C LYS A 247 2.67 17.32 -8.92
N LYS A 248 3.01 18.12 -7.91
CA LYS A 248 4.11 17.83 -6.96
C LYS A 248 3.86 16.56 -6.13
N ALA A 249 2.62 16.12 -6.00
CA ALA A 249 2.26 14.90 -5.30
C ALA A 249 2.28 13.65 -6.20
N PHE A 250 2.41 13.83 -7.50
CA PHE A 250 2.33 12.76 -8.49
C PHE A 250 3.65 12.60 -9.25
N VAL A 251 3.73 11.56 -10.07
CA VAL A 251 4.94 11.30 -10.88
C VAL A 251 4.90 12.19 -12.13
N HIS A 252 5.30 13.45 -11.93
CA HIS A 252 5.46 14.46 -12.97
C HIS A 252 6.90 14.97 -12.96
N TYR A 253 7.70 14.54 -13.94
CA TYR A 253 9.12 14.90 -14.02
C TYR A 253 9.55 15.06 -15.48
N PRO A 254 10.31 16.10 -15.82
CA PRO A 254 10.90 16.26 -17.16
C PRO A 254 11.82 15.08 -17.51
N ALA A 255 11.96 14.80 -18.78
CA ALA A 255 12.91 13.83 -19.29
C ALA A 255 14.33 14.10 -18.75
N GLY A 256 15.06 13.03 -18.43
CA GLY A 256 16.42 13.14 -17.87
C GLY A 256 16.50 13.44 -16.37
N THR A 257 15.38 13.54 -15.65
CA THR A 257 15.38 13.69 -14.19
C THR A 257 15.92 12.44 -13.49
N TYR A 258 15.57 11.26 -14.00
CA TYR A 258 16.00 9.97 -13.46
C TYR A 258 16.87 9.21 -14.46
N PRO A 259 17.74 8.29 -14.02
CA PRO A 259 18.52 7.44 -14.91
C PRO A 259 17.64 6.72 -15.93
N ASN A 260 18.07 6.74 -17.20
CA ASN A 260 17.37 6.11 -18.34
C ASN A 260 15.97 6.68 -18.66
N GLN A 261 15.56 7.75 -18.04
CA GLN A 261 14.30 8.43 -18.35
C GLN A 261 14.46 9.26 -19.64
N THR A 262 13.93 8.76 -20.75
CA THR A 262 14.03 9.41 -22.08
C THR A 262 12.85 10.31 -22.41
N LYS A 263 11.77 10.27 -21.62
CA LYS A 263 10.54 11.05 -21.83
C LYS A 263 10.07 11.65 -20.52
N ASP A 264 9.25 12.70 -20.62
CA ASP A 264 8.55 13.26 -19.45
C ASP A 264 7.66 12.18 -18.81
N PHE A 265 7.68 12.14 -17.48
CA PHE A 265 6.64 11.46 -16.73
C PHE A 265 5.49 12.42 -16.48
N ALA A 266 4.26 11.96 -16.74
CA ALA A 266 3.03 12.73 -16.56
C ALA A 266 1.90 11.80 -16.03
N ASP A 267 2.19 11.14 -14.92
CA ASP A 267 1.26 10.17 -14.31
C ASP A 267 0.35 10.89 -13.31
N ASN A 268 -0.94 10.85 -13.58
CA ASN A 268 -1.98 11.47 -12.76
C ASN A 268 -2.66 10.47 -11.79
N THR A 269 -2.09 9.28 -11.65
CA THR A 269 -2.65 8.22 -10.80
C THR A 269 -1.69 7.86 -9.66
N HIS A 270 -0.39 7.77 -9.96
CA HIS A 270 0.59 7.26 -9.01
C HIS A 270 1.36 8.40 -8.35
N PHE A 271 1.62 8.22 -7.07
CA PHE A 271 2.33 9.18 -6.24
C PHE A 271 3.84 9.07 -6.40
N ASN A 272 4.51 10.17 -6.19
CA ASN A 272 5.91 10.19 -5.82
C ASN A 272 6.06 10.12 -4.27
N PRO A 273 7.29 10.07 -3.71
CA PRO A 273 7.48 9.98 -2.26
C PRO A 273 6.79 11.10 -1.46
N TYR A 274 6.76 12.32 -2.00
CA TYR A 274 6.08 13.43 -1.35
C TYR A 274 4.56 13.21 -1.29
N GLY A 275 3.94 12.88 -2.42
CA GLY A 275 2.49 12.62 -2.46
C GLY A 275 2.07 11.43 -1.61
N ALA A 276 2.81 10.33 -1.69
CA ALA A 276 2.56 9.14 -0.88
C ALA A 276 2.65 9.41 0.63
N TYR A 277 3.49 10.35 1.03
CA TYR A 277 3.63 10.78 2.43
C TYR A 277 2.48 11.68 2.89
N GLN A 278 1.88 12.46 1.98
CA GLN A 278 0.77 13.38 2.30
C GLN A 278 -0.59 12.66 2.42
N ILE A 279 -0.71 11.51 1.81
CA ILE A 279 -1.92 10.65 1.86
C ILE A 279 -1.93 9.82 3.14
#